data_21c956069442bd48ebbf75c64d650218
#
_entry.id   21c956069442bd48ebbf75c64d650218
#
_cell.length_a   1.000
_cell.length_b   1.000
_cell.length_c   1.000
_cell.angle_alpha   90.00
_cell.angle_beta   90.00
_cell.angle_gamma   90.00
#
_symmetry.space_group_name_H-M   'P 1'
#
loop_
_entity.id
_entity.type
_entity.pdbx_description
1 polymer ?
#
loop_
_entity_poly.entity_id
_entity_poly.type
_entity_poly.pdbx_seq_one_letter_code
_entity_poly.pdbx_strand_id
1 'polypeptide(L)'
;MSEAVKTGHPKGLWVLFGTEMWERFNFYGMRAILSLFLVSALSFKQDEAAILYGGFLGLSYLTPMLGGYISDRYIGNRNSIIGGGLAMAIGQLLLFSSASSFNLDVPFATNLMWSGLLFLIIGNGFFKPNISSMVGQLYAKGDSR
;
A
#
# COMPACT_ATOMS: atom_id res chain seq x y z
N MET A 1 -7.25 -16.38 -42.04
CA MET A 1 -6.52 -15.13 -41.78
C MET A 1 -5.68 -15.36 -40.55
N SER A 2 -4.36 -15.44 -40.70
CA SER A 2 -3.41 -15.63 -39.60
C SER A 2 -3.42 -14.37 -38.75
N GLU A 3 -3.90 -14.43 -37.50
CA GLU A 3 -3.70 -13.35 -36.55
C GLU A 3 -2.19 -13.22 -36.31
N ALA A 4 -1.67 -12.04 -36.63
CA ALA A 4 -0.26 -11.74 -36.37
C ALA A 4 0.02 -11.93 -34.88
N VAL A 5 0.89 -12.85 -34.54
CA VAL A 5 1.35 -13.09 -33.17
C VAL A 5 1.93 -11.75 -32.66
N LYS A 6 1.23 -11.11 -31.74
CA LYS A 6 1.70 -9.86 -31.13
C LYS A 6 2.97 -10.16 -30.32
N THR A 7 4.10 -9.80 -30.86
CA THR A 7 5.40 -9.93 -30.20
C THR A 7 5.57 -8.77 -29.21
N GLY A 8 5.64 -9.09 -27.92
CA GLY A 8 5.89 -8.13 -26.82
C GLY A 8 4.73 -7.98 -25.84
N HIS A 9 5.07 -7.48 -24.67
CA HIS A 9 4.09 -7.25 -23.59
C HIS A 9 3.29 -5.96 -23.81
N PRO A 10 2.02 -5.89 -23.32
CA PRO A 10 1.23 -4.67 -23.37
C PRO A 10 1.94 -3.49 -22.69
N LYS A 11 1.85 -2.28 -23.26
CA LYS A 11 2.46 -1.07 -22.66
C LYS A 11 1.96 -0.79 -21.24
N GLY A 12 0.70 -1.12 -20.94
CA GLY A 12 0.11 -0.98 -19.61
C GLY A 12 0.83 -1.81 -18.53
N LEU A 13 1.47 -2.93 -18.90
CA LEU A 13 2.23 -3.75 -17.97
C LEU A 13 3.38 -2.97 -17.32
N TRP A 14 4.09 -2.16 -18.09
CA TRP A 14 5.20 -1.35 -17.57
C TRP A 14 4.75 -0.28 -16.59
N VAL A 15 3.56 0.29 -16.83
CA VAL A 15 2.97 1.26 -15.89
C VAL A 15 2.60 0.57 -14.58
N LEU A 16 1.89 -0.57 -14.65
CA LEU A 16 1.51 -1.33 -13.45
C LEU A 16 2.74 -1.86 -12.71
N PHE A 17 3.75 -2.36 -13.43
CA PHE A 17 5.02 -2.79 -12.84
C PHE A 17 5.71 -1.66 -12.08
N GLY A 18 5.87 -0.49 -12.71
CA GLY A 18 6.50 0.67 -12.08
C GLY A 18 5.73 1.15 -10.84
N THR A 19 4.41 1.12 -10.91
CA THR A 19 3.54 1.51 -9.78
C THR A 19 3.66 0.52 -8.62
N GLU A 20 3.66 -0.79 -8.89
CA GLU A 20 3.83 -1.81 -7.85
C GLU A 20 5.24 -1.80 -7.27
N MET A 21 6.26 -1.61 -8.10
CA MET A 21 7.65 -1.48 -7.64
C MET A 21 7.79 -0.31 -6.67
N TRP A 22 7.20 0.85 -7.00
CA TRP A 22 7.22 2.04 -6.15
C TRP A 22 6.48 1.82 -4.83
N GLU A 23 5.31 1.19 -4.87
CA GLU A 23 4.55 0.81 -3.67
C GLU A 23 5.39 -0.10 -2.75
N ARG A 24 6.00 -1.13 -3.30
CA ARG A 24 6.85 -2.05 -2.52
C ARG A 24 8.05 -1.33 -1.91
N PHE A 25 8.74 -0.51 -2.68
CA PHE A 25 9.86 0.29 -2.17
C PHE A 25 9.43 1.15 -0.99
N ASN A 26 8.31 1.84 -1.12
CA ASN A 26 7.76 2.70 -0.08
C ASN A 26 7.33 1.89 1.16
N PHE A 27 6.58 0.81 0.97
CA PHE A 27 6.07 -0.01 2.06
C PHE A 27 7.20 -0.72 2.84
N TYR A 28 8.14 -1.34 2.16
CA TYR A 28 9.26 -2.01 2.82
C TYR A 28 10.25 -1.02 3.44
N GLY A 29 10.51 0.10 2.80
CA GLY A 29 11.33 1.18 3.36
C GLY A 29 10.76 1.73 4.66
N MET A 30 9.47 2.06 4.67
CA MET A 30 8.76 2.49 5.88
C MET A 30 8.82 1.44 6.99
N ARG A 31 8.54 0.17 6.67
CA ARG A 31 8.61 -0.93 7.64
C ARG A 31 9.98 -1.08 8.29
N ALA A 32 11.06 -0.89 7.52
CA ALA A 32 12.41 -1.03 8.03
C ALA A 32 12.74 -0.03 9.16
N ILE A 33 12.13 1.16 9.12
CA ILE A 33 12.38 2.23 10.10
C ILE A 33 11.26 2.40 11.13
N LEU A 34 10.08 1.83 10.90
CA LEU A 34 8.89 2.05 11.75
C LEU A 34 9.15 1.70 13.22
N SER A 35 9.70 0.52 13.49
CA SER A 35 9.95 0.09 14.87
C SER A 35 10.95 1.01 15.58
N LEU A 36 12.01 1.44 14.88
CA LEU A 36 12.98 2.39 15.40
C LEU A 36 12.32 3.75 15.68
N PHE A 37 11.48 4.23 14.77
CA PHE A 37 10.75 5.49 14.93
C PHE A 37 9.81 5.47 16.14
N LEU A 38 9.07 4.37 16.34
CA LEU A 38 8.19 4.20 17.51
C LEU A 38 8.94 4.31 18.83
N VAL A 39 10.08 3.62 18.94
CA VAL A 39 10.87 3.59 20.18
C VAL A 39 11.66 4.88 20.39
N SER A 40 12.39 5.33 19.34
CA SER A 40 13.36 6.42 19.49
C SER A 40 12.75 7.82 19.41
N ALA A 41 11.68 7.99 18.62
CA ALA A 41 11.05 9.30 18.41
C ALA A 41 9.77 9.46 19.22
N LEU A 42 8.90 8.45 19.24
CA LEU A 42 7.60 8.53 19.91
C LEU A 42 7.60 7.95 21.34
N SER A 43 8.76 7.51 21.83
CA SER A 43 8.95 7.04 23.21
C SER A 43 8.10 5.81 23.62
N PHE A 44 7.69 5.00 22.63
CA PHE A 44 7.04 3.72 22.93
C PHE A 44 8.03 2.75 23.58
N LYS A 45 7.54 1.88 24.49
CA LYS A 45 8.32 0.76 24.97
C LYS A 45 8.54 -0.26 23.86
N GLN A 46 9.60 -1.07 23.97
CA GLN A 46 9.92 -2.05 22.92
C GLN A 46 8.82 -3.09 22.70
N ASP A 47 8.16 -3.53 23.77
CA ASP A 47 7.04 -4.46 23.73
C ASP A 47 5.81 -3.84 23.06
N GLU A 48 5.48 -2.60 23.40
CA GLU A 48 4.38 -1.84 22.76
C GLU A 48 4.64 -1.62 21.26
N ALA A 49 5.86 -1.22 20.91
CA ALA A 49 6.27 -1.04 19.51
C ALA A 49 6.20 -2.35 18.72
N ALA A 50 6.59 -3.48 19.32
CA ALA A 50 6.50 -4.79 18.70
C ALA A 50 5.05 -5.22 18.46
N ILE A 51 4.15 -5.00 19.41
CA ILE A 51 2.72 -5.28 19.28
C ILE A 51 2.09 -4.42 18.19
N LEU A 52 2.39 -3.11 18.18
CA LEU A 52 1.89 -2.17 17.17
C LEU A 52 2.38 -2.56 15.77
N TYR A 53 3.67 -2.84 15.63
CA TYR A 53 4.26 -3.28 14.37
C TYR A 53 3.63 -4.59 13.87
N GLY A 54 3.47 -5.58 14.74
CA GLY A 54 2.82 -6.85 14.41
C GLY A 54 1.35 -6.66 14.01
N GLY A 55 0.61 -5.82 14.73
CA GLY A 55 -0.78 -5.47 14.42
C GLY A 55 -0.90 -4.76 13.06
N PHE A 56 -0.04 -3.78 12.79
CA PHE A 56 0.02 -3.11 11.49
C PHE A 56 0.25 -4.10 10.35
N LEU A 57 1.21 -5.03 10.51
CA LEU A 57 1.48 -6.05 9.51
C LEU A 57 0.28 -6.98 9.31
N GLY A 58 -0.29 -7.49 10.41
CA GLY A 58 -1.45 -8.39 10.36
C GLY A 58 -2.61 -7.76 9.61
N LEU A 59 -2.96 -6.52 9.93
CA LEU A 59 -4.01 -5.77 9.25
C LEU A 59 -3.66 -5.50 7.78
N SER A 60 -2.41 -5.17 7.46
CA SER A 60 -1.97 -4.94 6.08
C SER A 60 -2.06 -6.17 5.19
N TYR A 61 -2.00 -7.38 5.78
CA TYR A 61 -2.23 -8.64 5.04
C TYR A 61 -3.69 -9.07 5.03
N LEU A 62 -4.48 -8.67 6.01
CA LEU A 62 -5.91 -9.03 6.10
C LEU A 62 -6.80 -8.13 5.23
N THR A 63 -6.53 -6.82 5.22
CA THR A 63 -7.35 -5.84 4.48
C THR A 63 -7.46 -6.07 2.97
N PRO A 64 -6.45 -6.63 2.25
CA PRO A 64 -6.59 -6.97 0.84
C PRO A 64 -7.72 -7.96 0.52
N MET A 65 -8.07 -8.84 1.44
CA MET A 65 -9.23 -9.74 1.26
C MET A 65 -10.53 -8.95 1.19
N LEU A 66 -10.72 -8.01 2.11
CA LEU A 66 -11.90 -7.14 2.15
C LEU A 66 -11.90 -6.14 1.00
N GLY A 67 -10.75 -5.52 0.74
CA GLY A 67 -10.59 -4.54 -0.33
C GLY A 67 -10.81 -5.15 -1.72
N GLY A 68 -10.32 -6.36 -1.98
CA GLY A 68 -10.60 -7.09 -3.22
C GLY A 68 -12.08 -7.38 -3.40
N TYR A 69 -12.74 -7.92 -2.38
CA TYR A 69 -14.17 -8.18 -2.41
C TYR A 69 -15.02 -6.92 -2.70
N ILE A 70 -14.72 -5.81 -2.00
CA ILE A 70 -15.43 -4.54 -2.21
C ILE A 70 -15.18 -4.00 -3.61
N SER A 71 -13.94 -4.09 -4.09
CA SER A 71 -13.54 -3.62 -5.42
C SER A 71 -14.26 -4.38 -6.52
N ASP A 72 -14.28 -5.70 -6.45
CA ASP A 72 -14.90 -6.54 -7.48
C ASP A 72 -16.41 -6.31 -7.58
N ARG A 73 -17.05 -5.99 -6.44
CA ARG A 73 -18.52 -5.88 -6.39
C ARG A 73 -19.04 -4.45 -6.62
N TYR A 74 -18.29 -3.41 -6.18
CA TYR A 74 -18.85 -2.05 -6.08
C TYR A 74 -18.03 -0.96 -6.79
N ILE A 75 -16.71 -1.02 -6.74
CA ILE A 75 -15.84 0.11 -7.10
C ILE A 75 -15.17 -0.09 -8.47
N GLY A 76 -14.77 -1.34 -8.77
CA GLY A 76 -13.96 -1.70 -9.92
C GLY A 76 -12.46 -1.50 -9.69
N ASN A 77 -11.64 -2.31 -10.37
CA ASN A 77 -10.19 -2.42 -10.13
C ASN A 77 -9.45 -1.09 -10.32
N ARG A 78 -9.79 -0.34 -11.40
CA ARG A 78 -9.11 0.93 -11.71
C ARG A 78 -9.30 1.97 -10.61
N ASN A 79 -10.53 2.17 -10.17
CA ASN A 79 -10.85 3.18 -9.15
C ASN A 79 -10.27 2.77 -7.79
N SER A 80 -10.25 1.48 -7.50
CA SER A 80 -9.65 0.94 -6.27
C SER A 80 -8.14 1.12 -6.23
N ILE A 81 -7.43 0.95 -7.37
CA ILE A 81 -5.99 1.23 -7.46
C ILE A 81 -5.73 2.72 -7.24
N ILE A 82 -6.49 3.60 -7.89
CA ILE A 82 -6.32 5.05 -7.75
C ILE A 82 -6.63 5.50 -6.32
N GLY A 83 -7.78 5.09 -5.78
CA GLY A 83 -8.18 5.44 -4.41
C GLY A 83 -7.24 4.88 -3.36
N GLY A 84 -6.80 3.61 -3.51
CA GLY A 84 -5.82 2.98 -2.65
C GLY A 84 -4.46 3.67 -2.71
N GLY A 85 -4.00 4.03 -3.90
CA GLY A 85 -2.75 4.78 -4.10
C GLY A 85 -2.80 6.17 -3.44
N LEU A 86 -3.91 6.91 -3.60
CA LEU A 86 -4.10 8.20 -2.94
C LEU A 86 -4.15 8.07 -1.41
N ALA A 87 -4.86 7.07 -0.90
CA ALA A 87 -4.89 6.81 0.54
C ALA A 87 -3.49 6.53 1.10
N MET A 88 -2.69 5.70 0.40
CA MET A 88 -1.30 5.45 0.79
C MET A 88 -0.43 6.72 0.74
N ALA A 89 -0.60 7.57 -0.27
CA ALA A 89 0.12 8.85 -0.35
C ALA A 89 -0.22 9.77 0.83
N ILE A 90 -1.50 9.89 1.19
CA ILE A 90 -1.94 10.63 2.38
C ILE A 90 -1.34 10.00 3.65
N GLY A 91 -1.35 8.69 3.77
CA GLY A 91 -0.74 7.97 4.89
C GLY A 91 0.74 8.28 5.07
N GLN A 92 1.50 8.33 3.97
CA GLN A 92 2.93 8.69 4.01
C GLN A 92 3.16 10.15 4.38
N LEU A 93 2.32 11.07 3.89
CA LEU A 93 2.40 12.49 4.29
C LEU A 93 2.10 12.67 5.79
N LEU A 94 1.15 11.92 6.33
CA LEU A 94 0.87 11.92 7.77
C LEU A 94 2.03 11.36 8.60
N LEU A 95 2.66 10.26 8.16
CA LEU A 95 3.86 9.73 8.81
C LEU A 95 5.05 10.70 8.71
N PHE A 96 5.24 11.35 7.57
CA PHE A 96 6.25 12.40 7.42
C PHE A 96 5.99 13.58 8.37
N SER A 97 4.73 14.02 8.47
CA SER A 97 4.33 15.08 9.41
C SER A 97 4.54 14.66 10.86
N SER A 98 4.24 13.40 11.21
CA SER A 98 4.54 12.82 12.52
C SER A 98 6.05 12.88 12.82
N ALA A 99 6.87 12.43 11.86
CA ALA A 99 8.33 12.46 11.98
C ALA A 99 8.93 13.88 12.01
N SER A 100 8.21 14.87 11.53
CA SER A 100 8.64 16.27 11.59
C SER A 100 8.22 16.97 12.89
N SER A 101 7.22 16.43 13.59
CA SER A 101 6.58 17.09 14.73
C SER A 101 6.95 16.50 16.10
N PHE A 102 7.63 15.35 16.16
CA PHE A 102 7.86 14.64 17.43
C PHE A 102 8.70 15.43 18.43
N ASN A 103 9.60 16.31 17.96
CA ASN A 103 10.41 17.18 18.81
C ASN A 103 9.60 18.33 19.44
N LEU A 104 8.42 18.66 18.88
CA LEU A 104 7.58 19.76 19.34
C LEU A 104 6.46 19.24 20.24
N ASP A 105 5.78 18.18 19.84
CA ASP A 105 4.63 17.61 20.55
C ASP A 105 4.51 16.10 20.23
N VAL A 106 4.94 15.25 21.16
CA VAL A 106 4.90 13.79 21.02
C VAL A 106 3.47 13.27 20.92
N PRO A 107 2.49 13.67 21.74
CA PRO A 107 1.09 13.29 21.58
C PRO A 107 0.51 13.62 20.21
N PHE A 108 0.76 14.80 19.68
CA PHE A 108 0.32 15.20 18.34
C PHE A 108 0.98 14.35 17.26
N ALA A 109 2.31 14.13 17.33
CA ALA A 109 3.04 13.27 16.42
C ALA A 109 2.52 11.82 16.45
N THR A 110 2.18 11.31 17.63
CA THR A 110 1.61 9.98 17.80
C THR A 110 0.23 9.86 17.13
N ASN A 111 -0.63 10.86 17.24
CA ASN A 111 -1.93 10.88 16.56
C ASN A 111 -1.77 10.91 15.03
N LEU A 112 -0.81 11.67 14.51
CA LEU A 112 -0.47 11.67 13.09
C LEU A 112 0.04 10.32 12.62
N MET A 113 0.87 9.65 13.43
CA MET A 113 1.36 8.29 13.16
C MET A 113 0.21 7.29 13.06
N TRP A 114 -0.71 7.28 14.03
CA TRP A 114 -1.87 6.38 14.00
C TRP A 114 -2.73 6.60 12.77
N SER A 115 -3.01 7.86 12.44
CA SER A 115 -3.78 8.23 11.25
C SER A 115 -3.05 7.78 9.98
N GLY A 116 -1.74 7.99 9.89
CA GLY A 116 -0.91 7.58 8.76
C GLY A 116 -0.93 6.07 8.55
N LEU A 117 -0.74 5.28 9.61
CA LEU A 117 -0.80 3.82 9.54
C LEU A 117 -2.20 3.32 9.10
N LEU A 118 -3.27 3.94 9.59
CA LEU A 118 -4.64 3.60 9.18
C LEU A 118 -4.86 3.82 7.68
N PHE A 119 -4.43 4.96 7.15
CA PHE A 119 -4.51 5.27 5.73
C PHE A 119 -3.67 4.29 4.88
N LEU A 120 -2.51 3.87 5.37
CA LEU A 120 -1.68 2.85 4.71
C LEU A 120 -2.35 1.49 4.67
N ILE A 121 -2.96 1.05 5.78
CA ILE A 121 -3.70 -0.22 5.87
C ILE A 121 -4.86 -0.23 4.86
N ILE A 122 -5.68 0.82 4.87
CA ILE A 122 -6.83 0.95 3.96
C ILE A 122 -6.34 1.00 2.50
N GLY A 123 -5.36 1.86 2.22
CA GLY A 123 -4.83 2.04 0.88
C GLY A 123 -4.23 0.76 0.30
N ASN A 124 -3.43 0.05 1.08
CA ASN A 124 -2.86 -1.24 0.70
C ASN A 124 -3.96 -2.30 0.45
N GLY A 125 -5.01 -2.29 1.26
CA GLY A 125 -6.17 -3.18 1.10
C GLY A 125 -6.86 -3.04 -0.25
N PHE A 126 -7.03 -1.82 -0.73
CA PHE A 126 -7.64 -1.57 -2.05
C PHE A 126 -6.65 -1.65 -3.21
N PHE A 127 -5.40 -1.32 -3.01
CA PHE A 127 -4.39 -1.30 -4.07
C PHE A 127 -3.94 -2.70 -4.48
N LYS A 128 -3.49 -3.49 -3.53
CA LYS A 128 -2.74 -4.74 -3.77
C LYS A 128 -3.51 -5.82 -4.54
N PRO A 129 -4.76 -6.17 -4.19
CA PRO A 129 -5.50 -7.19 -4.92
C PRO A 129 -5.85 -6.72 -6.34
N ASN A 130 -6.13 -5.44 -6.50
CA ASN A 130 -6.63 -4.89 -7.75
C ASN A 130 -5.54 -4.68 -8.81
N ILE A 131 -4.30 -4.37 -8.40
CA ILE A 131 -3.19 -4.24 -9.35
C ILE A 131 -2.85 -5.61 -9.96
N SER A 132 -2.85 -6.67 -9.16
CA SER A 132 -2.62 -8.04 -9.66
C SER A 132 -3.73 -8.50 -10.59
N SER A 133 -5.00 -8.21 -10.26
CA SER A 133 -6.16 -8.49 -11.11
C SER A 133 -6.08 -7.73 -12.44
N MET A 134 -5.69 -6.46 -12.42
CA MET A 134 -5.55 -5.63 -13.62
C MET A 134 -4.43 -6.11 -14.54
N VAL A 135 -3.32 -6.64 -14.01
CA VAL A 135 -2.26 -7.26 -14.83
C VAL A 135 -2.84 -8.43 -15.62
N GLY A 136 -3.64 -9.30 -14.97
CA GLY A 136 -4.31 -10.40 -15.66
C GLY A 136 -5.26 -9.95 -16.78
N GLN A 137 -5.90 -8.79 -16.65
CA GLN A 137 -6.81 -8.24 -17.67
C GLN A 137 -6.10 -7.62 -18.89
N LEU A 138 -4.79 -7.39 -18.82
CA LEU A 138 -4.00 -6.90 -19.96
C LEU A 138 -3.77 -7.96 -21.05
N TYR A 139 -3.99 -9.22 -20.71
CA TYR A 139 -3.79 -10.34 -21.62
C TYR A 139 -5.11 -10.94 -22.04
N ALA A 140 -5.22 -11.37 -23.31
CA ALA A 140 -6.39 -12.08 -23.80
C ALA A 140 -6.48 -13.48 -23.16
N LYS A 141 -7.71 -14.00 -23.01
CA LYS A 141 -7.89 -15.38 -22.53
C LYS A 141 -7.17 -16.37 -23.48
N GLY A 142 -6.27 -17.16 -22.92
CA GLY A 142 -5.44 -18.11 -23.68
C GLY A 142 -4.13 -17.56 -24.21
N ASP A 143 -3.75 -16.33 -23.87
CA ASP A 143 -2.44 -15.78 -24.19
C ASP A 143 -1.36 -16.53 -23.39
N SER A 144 -0.33 -17.03 -24.07
CA SER A 144 0.75 -17.83 -23.48
C SER A 144 1.90 -16.97 -22.90
N ARG A 145 1.83 -15.67 -22.98
CA ARG A 145 2.84 -14.69 -22.47
C ARG A 145 2.49 -14.29 -21.03
#